data_df115818f09d38d63f967dfbf6e03464
#
_entry.id   df115818f09d38d63f967dfbf6e03464
#
_cell.length_a   1.000
_cell.length_b   1.000
_cell.length_c   1.000
_cell.angle_alpha   90.00
_cell.angle_beta   90.00
_cell.angle_gamma   90.00
#
_symmetry.space_group_name_H-M   'P 1'
#
loop_
_entity.id
_entity.type
_entity.pdbx_description
1 polymer ?
#
loop_
_entity_poly.entity_id
_entity_poly.type
_entity_poly.pdbx_seq_one_letter_code
_entity_poly.pdbx_strand_id
1 'polypeptide(L)'
;LLADIPASRLVIACDTIGGIGPRPDDSYPADPVWCAHLGARVPLLEVLCAGARPLVLVDTLCQDSASAQPMIAEFRRCALDAGIDPDAVTGSTEDNVATTQTGVGVTIIGVMHHEDLPKSLDGDVLVCVGAPISAPDDDVAPGRREIVDVTEVRALMASGKVHDCVPVGSHGVAWEAKQLASTAG
;
A
#
# COMPACT_ATOMS: atom_id res chain seq x y z
N LEU A 1 11.78 -1.66 -3.94
CA LEU A 1 13.12 -2.22 -3.83
C LEU A 1 13.06 -3.74 -3.80
N LEU A 2 13.94 -4.39 -4.55
CA LEU A 2 14.17 -5.85 -4.51
C LEU A 2 15.54 -6.13 -3.90
N ALA A 3 15.61 -7.10 -3.00
CA ALA A 3 16.85 -7.59 -2.42
C ALA A 3 16.85 -9.12 -2.44
N ASP A 4 17.88 -9.69 -3.06
CA ASP A 4 17.99 -11.14 -3.20
C ASP A 4 18.53 -11.77 -1.91
N ILE A 5 17.86 -12.86 -1.49
CA ILE A 5 18.30 -13.74 -0.42
C ILE A 5 18.33 -15.17 -0.95
N PRO A 6 19.06 -16.13 -0.32
CA PRO A 6 19.13 -17.49 -0.84
C PRO A 6 17.74 -18.09 -1.15
N ALA A 7 17.55 -18.54 -2.39
CA ALA A 7 16.32 -19.12 -2.93
C ALA A 7 15.06 -18.24 -2.90
N SER A 8 15.18 -16.95 -2.56
CA SER A 8 14.06 -16.02 -2.47
C SER A 8 14.48 -14.59 -2.82
N ARG A 9 13.48 -13.72 -2.96
CA ARG A 9 13.67 -12.28 -3.17
C ARG A 9 12.81 -11.51 -2.18
N LEU A 10 13.37 -10.52 -1.52
CA LEU A 10 12.61 -9.56 -0.73
C LEU A 10 12.02 -8.51 -1.66
N VAL A 11 10.74 -8.21 -1.44
CA VAL A 11 10.05 -7.08 -2.05
C VAL A 11 9.76 -6.09 -0.92
N ILE A 12 10.23 -4.86 -1.08
CA ILE A 12 10.08 -3.81 -0.07
C ILE A 12 9.40 -2.62 -0.74
N ALA A 13 8.27 -2.23 -0.21
CA ALA A 13 7.51 -1.08 -0.65
C ALA A 13 7.23 -0.14 0.53
N CYS A 14 7.16 1.16 0.29
CA CYS A 14 6.84 2.13 1.33
C CYS A 14 6.07 3.32 0.76
N ASP A 15 5.24 3.91 1.63
CA ASP A 15 4.52 5.14 1.34
C ASP A 15 4.54 6.09 2.53
N THR A 16 4.24 7.36 2.27
CA THR A 16 4.26 8.43 3.26
C THR A 16 3.06 9.36 3.10
N ILE A 17 2.40 9.66 4.20
CA ILE A 17 1.37 10.69 4.31
C ILE A 17 1.89 11.81 5.22
N GLY A 18 1.81 13.04 4.75
CA GLY A 18 2.18 14.21 5.52
C GLY A 18 1.17 15.35 5.37
N GLY A 19 0.79 15.99 6.49
CA GLY A 19 -0.16 17.10 6.49
C GLY A 19 -1.59 16.72 6.10
N ILE A 20 -1.93 15.44 6.16
CA ILE A 20 -3.29 14.89 5.97
C ILE A 20 -3.64 14.12 7.23
N GLY A 21 -4.67 14.54 7.96
CA GLY A 21 -5.05 13.86 9.18
C GLY A 21 -5.81 14.71 10.18
N PRO A 22 -5.82 14.30 11.47
CA PRO A 22 -6.60 14.91 12.54
C PRO A 22 -5.86 16.05 13.27
N ARG A 23 -4.61 16.38 12.92
CA ARG A 23 -3.81 17.35 13.65
C ARG A 23 -4.23 18.80 13.29
N PRO A 24 -4.04 19.77 14.20
CA PRO A 24 -4.56 21.14 14.04
C PRO A 24 -3.99 21.88 12.82
N ASP A 25 -2.75 21.59 12.42
CA ASP A 25 -2.07 22.24 11.30
C ASP A 25 -2.01 21.36 10.05
N ASP A 26 -2.82 20.28 9.99
CA ASP A 26 -2.95 19.50 8.76
C ASP A 26 -3.59 20.34 7.66
N SER A 27 -3.00 20.28 6.47
CA SER A 27 -3.50 20.99 5.29
C SER A 27 -4.80 20.37 4.76
N TYR A 28 -5.00 19.07 5.02
CA TYR A 28 -6.20 18.33 4.65
C TYR A 28 -6.72 17.56 5.88
N PRO A 29 -7.79 18.02 6.52
CA PRO A 29 -8.38 17.33 7.67
C PRO A 29 -8.93 15.95 7.27
N ALA A 30 -8.51 14.90 7.95
CA ALA A 30 -8.97 13.55 7.70
C ALA A 30 -9.03 12.71 8.98
N ASP A 31 -9.88 11.70 8.97
CA ASP A 31 -9.97 10.74 10.07
C ASP A 31 -8.67 9.94 10.20
N PRO A 32 -8.13 9.74 11.41
CA PRO A 32 -6.87 9.02 11.61
C PRO A 32 -6.90 7.57 11.11
N VAL A 33 -8.03 6.88 11.25
CA VAL A 33 -8.20 5.51 10.73
C VAL A 33 -8.08 5.50 9.21
N TRP A 34 -8.67 6.52 8.57
CA TRP A 34 -8.62 6.65 7.11
C TRP A 34 -7.22 6.97 6.59
N CYS A 35 -6.49 7.84 7.30
CA CYS A 35 -5.07 8.12 6.97
C CYS A 35 -4.23 6.85 7.06
N ALA A 36 -4.38 6.07 8.13
CA ALA A 36 -3.68 4.81 8.31
C ALA A 36 -4.04 3.79 7.21
N HIS A 37 -5.34 3.68 6.89
CA HIS A 37 -5.82 2.79 5.84
C HIS A 37 -5.16 3.09 4.49
N LEU A 38 -5.22 4.34 4.05
CA LEU A 38 -4.63 4.75 2.77
C LEU A 38 -3.12 4.59 2.75
N GLY A 39 -2.43 4.97 3.84
CA GLY A 39 -0.98 4.81 3.96
C GLY A 39 -0.51 3.35 3.93
N ALA A 40 -1.28 2.43 4.51
CA ALA A 40 -0.98 1.00 4.44
C ALA A 40 -1.34 0.39 3.08
N ARG A 41 -2.46 0.84 2.49
CA ARG A 41 -2.99 0.32 1.24
C ARG A 41 -1.97 0.42 0.10
N VAL A 42 -1.33 1.57 -0.09
CA VAL A 42 -0.41 1.80 -1.21
C VAL A 42 0.72 0.78 -1.23
N PRO A 43 1.57 0.65 -0.20
CA PRO A 43 2.67 -0.31 -0.23
C PRO A 43 2.20 -1.77 -0.16
N LEU A 44 1.03 -2.06 0.42
CA LEU A 44 0.44 -3.40 0.36
C LEU A 44 0.07 -3.80 -1.07
N LEU A 45 -0.54 -2.89 -1.84
CA LEU A 45 -0.85 -3.15 -3.24
C LEU A 45 0.42 -3.34 -4.07
N GLU A 46 1.46 -2.54 -3.84
CA GLU A 46 2.74 -2.68 -4.55
C GLU A 46 3.37 -4.07 -4.32
N VAL A 47 3.39 -4.54 -3.07
CA VAL A 47 3.93 -5.87 -2.73
C VAL A 47 3.09 -7.00 -3.34
N LEU A 48 1.76 -6.90 -3.26
CA LEU A 48 0.84 -7.90 -3.81
C LEU A 48 0.91 -7.95 -5.34
N CYS A 49 0.91 -6.80 -6.01
CA CYS A 49 1.02 -6.71 -7.47
C CYS A 49 2.37 -7.22 -7.99
N ALA A 50 3.44 -7.07 -7.22
CA ALA A 50 4.72 -7.69 -7.53
C ALA A 50 4.72 -9.24 -7.40
N GLY A 51 3.60 -9.85 -7.04
CA GLY A 51 3.49 -11.31 -6.84
C GLY A 51 4.09 -11.80 -5.52
N ALA A 52 4.46 -10.90 -4.62
CA ALA A 52 5.07 -11.25 -3.34
C ALA A 52 4.02 -11.52 -2.24
N ARG A 53 4.37 -12.41 -1.32
CA ARG A 53 3.59 -12.60 -0.10
C ARG A 53 4.05 -11.60 0.97
N PRO A 54 3.19 -10.67 1.41
CA PRO A 54 3.52 -9.76 2.51
C PRO A 54 3.82 -10.52 3.80
N LEU A 55 4.80 -10.05 4.58
CA LEU A 55 5.26 -10.69 5.82
C LEU A 55 5.19 -9.77 7.03
N VAL A 56 5.60 -8.51 6.85
CA VAL A 56 5.75 -7.54 7.93
C VAL A 56 5.24 -6.20 7.48
N LEU A 57 4.52 -5.52 8.36
CA LEU A 57 4.18 -4.11 8.25
C LEU A 57 4.97 -3.32 9.31
N VAL A 58 5.69 -2.30 8.85
CA VAL A 58 6.40 -1.36 9.72
C VAL A 58 5.77 0.01 9.55
N ASP A 59 5.31 0.60 10.66
CA ASP A 59 4.78 1.97 10.68
C ASP A 59 5.72 2.94 11.40
N THR A 60 5.67 4.21 11.02
CA THR A 60 6.35 5.30 11.70
C THR A 60 5.38 6.47 11.80
N LEU A 61 5.08 6.89 13.03
CA LEU A 61 4.05 7.87 13.33
C LEU A 61 4.65 9.08 14.05
N CYS A 62 4.54 10.26 13.42
CA CYS A 62 4.98 11.53 14.01
C CYS A 62 3.97 12.04 15.02
N GLN A 63 3.57 11.22 15.98
CA GLN A 63 2.67 11.57 17.08
C GLN A 63 2.87 10.63 18.26
N ASP A 64 2.39 11.07 19.43
CA ASP A 64 2.49 10.29 20.65
C ASP A 64 1.71 8.96 20.58
N SER A 65 2.16 7.98 21.38
CA SER A 65 1.62 6.62 21.37
C SER A 65 0.13 6.55 21.73
N ALA A 66 -0.38 7.45 22.55
CA ALA A 66 -1.79 7.46 22.92
C ALA A 66 -2.68 7.92 21.75
N SER A 67 -2.31 9.01 21.08
CA SER A 67 -3.03 9.51 19.91
C SER A 67 -2.87 8.63 18.66
N ALA A 68 -1.81 7.81 18.62
CA ALA A 68 -1.53 6.88 17.52
C ALA A 68 -2.40 5.61 17.54
N GLN A 69 -3.03 5.27 18.66
CA GLN A 69 -3.74 3.99 18.81
C GLN A 69 -4.78 3.68 17.71
N PRO A 70 -5.60 4.64 17.25
CA PRO A 70 -6.54 4.37 16.15
C PRO A 70 -5.85 3.97 14.84
N MET A 71 -4.71 4.60 14.52
CA MET A 71 -3.91 4.27 13.33
C MET A 71 -3.26 2.90 13.47
N ILE A 72 -2.67 2.58 14.63
CA ILE A 72 -2.04 1.28 14.89
C ILE A 72 -3.06 0.15 14.80
N ALA A 73 -4.27 0.35 15.31
CA ALA A 73 -5.35 -0.62 15.20
C ALA A 73 -5.73 -0.87 13.73
N GLU A 74 -5.80 0.19 12.92
CA GLU A 74 -6.11 0.09 11.49
C GLU A 74 -4.97 -0.60 10.72
N PHE A 75 -3.70 -0.34 11.03
CA PHE A 75 -2.57 -1.05 10.43
C PHE A 75 -2.64 -2.56 10.68
N ARG A 76 -3.01 -2.98 11.89
CA ARG A 76 -3.23 -4.40 12.19
C ARG A 76 -4.39 -5.00 11.40
N ARG A 77 -5.46 -4.23 11.19
CA ARG A 77 -6.59 -4.65 10.35
C ARG A 77 -6.15 -4.79 8.88
N CYS A 78 -5.46 -3.81 8.32
CA CYS A 78 -4.92 -3.86 6.96
C CYS A 78 -3.93 -5.03 6.79
N ALA A 79 -3.08 -5.28 7.78
CA ALA A 79 -2.18 -6.42 7.81
C ALA A 79 -2.95 -7.74 7.71
N LEU A 80 -4.01 -7.91 8.50
CA LEU A 80 -4.86 -9.11 8.45
C LEU A 80 -5.51 -9.29 7.08
N ASP A 81 -6.04 -8.22 6.48
CA ASP A 81 -6.63 -8.25 5.14
C ASP A 81 -5.60 -8.67 4.07
N ALA A 82 -4.34 -8.26 4.26
CA ALA A 82 -3.22 -8.65 3.40
C ALA A 82 -2.69 -10.07 3.67
N GLY A 83 -3.13 -10.73 4.74
CA GLY A 83 -2.64 -12.04 5.15
C GLY A 83 -1.33 -12.00 5.94
N ILE A 84 -0.99 -10.84 6.50
CA ILE A 84 0.08 -10.65 7.47
C ILE A 84 -0.48 -10.99 8.86
N ASP A 85 0.30 -11.69 9.68
CA ASP A 85 -0.04 -11.89 11.08
C ASP A 85 -0.09 -10.51 11.79
N PRO A 86 -1.17 -10.16 12.50
CA PRO A 86 -1.23 -8.90 13.25
C PRO A 86 -0.09 -8.69 14.25
N ASP A 87 0.54 -9.75 14.73
CA ASP A 87 1.72 -9.70 15.59
C ASP A 87 3.01 -9.35 14.80
N ALA A 88 2.98 -9.40 13.48
CA ALA A 88 4.04 -8.95 12.59
C ALA A 88 3.89 -7.47 12.17
N VAL A 89 3.07 -6.70 12.86
CA VAL A 89 2.99 -5.24 12.76
C VAL A 89 3.86 -4.62 13.86
N THR A 90 4.82 -3.80 13.45
CA THR A 90 5.75 -3.11 14.35
C THR A 90 5.99 -1.69 13.87
N GLY A 91 6.43 -0.82 14.75
CA GLY A 91 6.69 0.56 14.36
C GLY A 91 7.23 1.43 15.49
N SER A 92 7.13 2.74 15.27
CA SER A 92 7.60 3.75 16.22
C SER A 92 6.67 4.95 16.23
N THR A 93 6.53 5.54 17.42
CA THR A 93 5.78 6.80 17.66
C THR A 93 6.75 7.88 18.12
N GLU A 94 6.37 9.16 17.95
CA GLU A 94 7.13 10.31 18.46
C GLU A 94 6.53 10.79 19.77
N ASP A 95 7.07 10.27 20.87
CA ASP A 95 6.60 10.61 22.23
C ASP A 95 7.41 11.74 22.90
N ASN A 96 8.53 12.18 22.29
CA ASN A 96 9.42 13.17 22.89
C ASN A 96 9.06 14.61 22.51
N VAL A 97 8.56 14.82 21.28
CA VAL A 97 8.27 16.17 20.75
C VAL A 97 6.82 16.23 20.30
N ALA A 98 6.10 17.25 20.77
CA ALA A 98 4.73 17.51 20.29
C ALA A 98 4.77 17.97 18.84
N THR A 99 4.03 17.29 17.98
CA THR A 99 3.88 17.62 16.56
C THR A 99 2.50 18.23 16.30
N THR A 100 2.42 19.14 15.35
CA THR A 100 1.19 19.86 15.00
C THR A 100 0.61 19.40 13.65
N GLN A 101 1.37 18.63 12.89
CA GLN A 101 0.93 18.00 11.64
C GLN A 101 1.05 16.48 11.73
N THR A 102 0.18 15.80 10.99
CA THR A 102 0.24 14.35 10.83
C THR A 102 1.41 13.97 9.93
N GLY A 103 2.17 12.99 10.38
CA GLY A 103 3.21 12.32 9.60
C GLY A 103 3.10 10.81 9.79
N VAL A 104 2.90 10.10 8.71
CA VAL A 104 2.75 8.64 8.69
C VAL A 104 3.69 8.08 7.62
N GLY A 105 4.51 7.11 8.00
CA GLY A 105 5.26 6.28 7.06
C GLY A 105 4.87 4.83 7.23
N VAL A 106 4.67 4.11 6.14
CA VAL A 106 4.40 2.67 6.17
C VAL A 106 5.33 1.95 5.23
N THR A 107 5.95 0.89 5.73
CA THR A 107 6.81 -0.01 4.92
C THR A 107 6.27 -1.43 5.01
N ILE A 108 6.12 -2.07 3.86
CA ILE A 108 5.74 -3.48 3.77
C ILE A 108 6.94 -4.27 3.27
N ILE A 109 7.23 -5.36 3.96
CA ILE A 109 8.26 -6.33 3.56
C ILE A 109 7.55 -7.61 3.17
N GLY A 110 7.78 -8.06 1.95
CA GLY A 110 7.26 -9.30 1.40
C GLY A 110 8.37 -10.21 0.86
N VAL A 111 8.01 -11.42 0.52
CA VAL A 111 8.91 -12.42 -0.06
C VAL A 111 8.26 -13.09 -1.27
N MET A 112 9.07 -13.39 -2.27
CA MET A 112 8.69 -14.18 -3.43
C MET A 112 9.83 -15.14 -3.82
N HIS A 113 9.53 -16.18 -4.58
CA HIS A 113 10.57 -16.99 -5.21
C HIS A 113 11.15 -16.26 -6.42
N HIS A 114 12.41 -16.56 -6.77
CA HIS A 114 13.10 -15.88 -7.88
C HIS A 114 12.40 -16.02 -9.24
N GLU A 115 11.66 -17.12 -9.44
CA GLU A 115 10.99 -17.46 -10.69
C GLU A 115 9.56 -16.89 -10.81
N ASP A 116 9.01 -16.31 -9.74
CA ASP A 116 7.60 -15.88 -9.64
C ASP A 116 7.38 -14.42 -10.07
N LEU A 117 8.30 -13.81 -10.83
CA LEU A 117 8.10 -12.43 -11.29
C LEU A 117 6.91 -12.35 -12.26
N PRO A 118 5.89 -11.54 -11.94
CA PRO A 118 4.82 -11.24 -12.87
C PRO A 118 5.38 -10.72 -14.19
N LYS A 119 4.78 -11.13 -15.29
CA LYS A 119 5.19 -10.73 -16.62
C LYS A 119 4.01 -10.72 -17.57
N SER A 120 3.77 -9.59 -18.22
CA SER A 120 2.80 -9.48 -19.29
C SER A 120 3.18 -10.35 -20.49
N LEU A 121 2.20 -10.85 -21.20
CA LEU A 121 2.38 -11.70 -22.38
C LEU A 121 1.81 -10.99 -23.62
N ASP A 122 2.40 -11.30 -24.79
CA ASP A 122 1.86 -10.79 -26.05
C ASP A 122 0.42 -11.28 -26.27
N GLY A 123 -0.49 -10.37 -26.54
CA GLY A 123 -1.91 -10.66 -26.67
C GLY A 123 -2.73 -10.52 -25.39
N ASP A 124 -2.12 -10.20 -24.25
CA ASP A 124 -2.85 -9.91 -23.02
C ASP A 124 -3.79 -8.70 -23.15
N VAL A 125 -4.90 -8.77 -22.46
CA VAL A 125 -5.86 -7.66 -22.40
C VAL A 125 -5.58 -6.81 -21.17
N LEU A 126 -5.35 -5.52 -21.37
CA LEU A 126 -5.19 -4.56 -20.29
C LEU A 126 -6.54 -4.19 -19.69
N VAL A 127 -6.66 -4.33 -18.37
CA VAL A 127 -7.87 -3.98 -17.63
C VAL A 127 -7.51 -3.02 -16.49
N CYS A 128 -8.17 -1.87 -16.43
CA CYS A 128 -8.10 -0.98 -15.27
C CYS A 128 -9.24 -1.32 -14.30
N VAL A 129 -8.88 -1.61 -13.05
CA VAL A 129 -9.86 -1.92 -11.99
C VAL A 129 -9.90 -0.75 -11.02
N GLY A 130 -11.10 -0.18 -10.81
CA GLY A 130 -11.29 1.04 -10.04
C GLY A 130 -11.00 2.31 -10.82
N ALA A 131 -10.84 3.43 -10.10
CA ALA A 131 -10.49 4.74 -10.67
C ALA A 131 -9.28 5.33 -9.93
N PRO A 132 -8.37 5.99 -10.65
CA PRO A 132 -7.28 6.72 -10.03
C PRO A 132 -7.82 8.05 -9.47
N ILE A 133 -8.12 8.06 -8.18
CA ILE A 133 -8.60 9.24 -7.45
C ILE A 133 -7.58 9.63 -6.39
N SER A 134 -7.42 10.92 -6.14
CA SER A 134 -6.42 11.46 -5.22
C SER A 134 -6.91 12.72 -4.51
N ALA A 135 -6.70 12.79 -3.21
CA ALA A 135 -6.85 14.03 -2.46
C ALA A 135 -5.74 15.05 -2.86
N PRO A 136 -6.00 16.36 -2.83
CA PRO A 136 -7.25 17.01 -2.42
C PRO A 136 -8.29 17.18 -3.52
N ASP A 137 -7.99 16.78 -4.75
CA ASP A 137 -8.84 17.05 -5.93
C ASP A 137 -10.10 16.17 -5.92
N ASP A 138 -10.02 15.00 -5.33
CA ASP A 138 -11.13 14.05 -5.19
C ASP A 138 -11.52 13.86 -3.73
N ASP A 139 -12.79 13.53 -3.50
CA ASP A 139 -13.24 13.02 -2.22
C ASP A 139 -12.80 11.56 -2.05
N VAL A 140 -11.77 11.34 -1.25
CA VAL A 140 -11.19 10.04 -0.97
C VAL A 140 -11.73 9.52 0.35
N ALA A 141 -13.01 9.11 0.37
CA ALA A 141 -13.69 8.63 1.56
C ALA A 141 -13.71 7.09 1.62
N PRO A 142 -13.81 6.50 2.85
CA PRO A 142 -13.97 5.06 3.02
C PRO A 142 -15.19 4.50 2.27
N GLY A 143 -15.04 3.31 1.71
CA GLY A 143 -16.15 2.58 1.09
C GLY A 143 -16.53 3.04 -0.31
N ARG A 144 -15.77 3.93 -0.93
CA ARG A 144 -15.93 4.24 -2.35
C ARG A 144 -15.56 3.03 -3.20
N ARG A 145 -16.48 2.60 -4.06
CA ARG A 145 -16.28 1.43 -4.93
C ARG A 145 -15.19 1.62 -5.97
N GLU A 146 -14.84 2.86 -6.26
CA GLU A 146 -13.76 3.20 -7.19
C GLU A 146 -12.38 2.94 -6.60
N ILE A 147 -12.27 2.90 -5.26
CA ILE A 147 -11.01 2.61 -4.57
C ILE A 147 -10.90 1.10 -4.39
N VAL A 148 -10.07 0.47 -5.20
CA VAL A 148 -9.74 -0.96 -5.08
C VAL A 148 -8.90 -1.16 -3.83
N ASP A 149 -9.28 -2.09 -2.97
CA ASP A 149 -8.60 -2.37 -1.73
C ASP A 149 -7.77 -3.67 -1.79
N VAL A 150 -7.07 -3.95 -0.72
CA VAL A 150 -6.15 -5.09 -0.55
C VAL A 150 -6.84 -6.43 -0.80
N THR A 151 -8.07 -6.60 -0.30
CA THR A 151 -8.84 -7.86 -0.45
C THR A 151 -9.18 -8.16 -1.89
N GLU A 152 -9.56 -7.15 -2.70
CA GLU A 152 -9.84 -7.32 -4.11
C GLU A 152 -8.58 -7.69 -4.89
N VAL A 153 -7.45 -7.00 -4.62
CA VAL A 153 -6.19 -7.30 -5.31
C VAL A 153 -5.69 -8.70 -4.95
N ARG A 154 -5.79 -9.12 -3.69
CA ARG A 154 -5.48 -10.51 -3.30
C ARG A 154 -6.32 -11.53 -4.06
N ALA A 155 -7.63 -11.28 -4.20
CA ALA A 155 -8.53 -12.17 -4.94
C ALA A 155 -8.17 -12.21 -6.43
N LEU A 156 -7.83 -11.06 -7.03
CA LEU A 156 -7.37 -10.97 -8.42
C LEU A 156 -6.10 -11.77 -8.64
N MET A 157 -5.07 -11.57 -7.83
CA MET A 157 -3.78 -12.28 -7.94
C MET A 157 -3.95 -13.78 -7.69
N ALA A 158 -4.78 -14.18 -6.73
CA ALA A 158 -5.06 -15.59 -6.44
C ALA A 158 -5.90 -16.29 -7.53
N SER A 159 -6.52 -15.55 -8.44
CA SER A 159 -7.37 -16.12 -9.50
C SER A 159 -6.60 -16.95 -10.54
N GLY A 160 -5.29 -16.75 -10.65
CA GLY A 160 -4.45 -17.34 -11.70
C GLY A 160 -4.75 -16.84 -13.12
N LYS A 161 -5.51 -15.74 -13.26
CA LYS A 161 -5.90 -15.13 -14.55
C LYS A 161 -5.14 -13.83 -14.83
N VAL A 162 -4.38 -13.36 -13.88
CA VAL A 162 -3.59 -12.12 -13.98
C VAL A 162 -2.14 -12.51 -14.19
N HIS A 163 -1.57 -12.12 -15.32
CA HIS A 163 -0.16 -12.39 -15.65
C HIS A 163 0.76 -11.33 -15.06
N ASP A 164 0.30 -10.08 -15.05
CA ASP A 164 1.04 -8.94 -14.50
C ASP A 164 0.07 -7.92 -13.93
N CYS A 165 0.52 -7.16 -12.95
CA CYS A 165 -0.32 -6.19 -12.26
C CYS A 165 0.54 -5.04 -11.71
N VAL A 166 0.04 -3.81 -11.80
CA VAL A 166 0.68 -2.64 -11.22
C VAL A 166 -0.37 -1.72 -10.61
N PRO A 167 -0.15 -1.16 -9.41
CA PRO A 167 -1.01 -0.10 -8.89
C PRO A 167 -0.85 1.16 -9.74
N VAL A 168 -1.95 1.89 -9.94
CA VAL A 168 -1.86 3.18 -10.62
C VAL A 168 -1.30 4.23 -9.66
N GLY A 169 -0.10 4.71 -9.98
CA GLY A 169 0.59 5.75 -9.23
C GLY A 169 0.31 7.17 -9.76
N SER A 170 1.10 8.15 -9.31
CA SER A 170 0.96 9.58 -9.63
C SER A 170 1.12 9.93 -11.11
N HIS A 171 1.72 9.05 -11.91
CA HIS A 171 1.86 9.22 -13.36
C HIS A 171 0.61 8.83 -14.14
N GLY A 172 -0.36 8.17 -13.50
CA GLY A 172 -1.66 7.81 -14.04
C GLY A 172 -1.68 6.57 -14.93
N VAL A 173 -2.89 6.15 -15.31
CA VAL A 173 -3.18 4.89 -16.00
C VAL A 173 -2.34 4.70 -17.28
N ALA A 174 -2.20 5.76 -18.10
CA ALA A 174 -1.49 5.63 -19.37
C ALA A 174 0.00 5.34 -19.23
N TRP A 175 0.60 5.81 -18.15
CA TRP A 175 2.01 5.54 -17.84
C TRP A 175 2.18 4.11 -17.34
N GLU A 176 1.36 3.67 -16.39
CA GLU A 176 1.42 2.32 -15.83
C GLU A 176 1.11 1.26 -16.90
N ALA A 177 0.17 1.54 -17.80
CA ALA A 177 -0.12 0.68 -18.95
C ALA A 177 1.13 0.45 -19.85
N LYS A 178 1.95 1.49 -20.04
CA LYS A 178 3.20 1.36 -20.78
C LYS A 178 4.24 0.54 -20.03
N GLN A 179 4.28 0.66 -18.69
CA GLN A 179 5.17 -0.17 -17.87
C GLN A 179 4.80 -1.65 -18.04
N LEU A 180 3.53 -2.01 -17.87
CA LEU A 180 3.05 -3.38 -18.09
C LEU A 180 3.39 -3.89 -19.50
N ALA A 181 3.11 -3.08 -20.54
CA ALA A 181 3.44 -3.47 -21.91
C ALA A 181 4.94 -3.69 -22.13
N SER A 182 5.82 -3.00 -21.40
CA SER A 182 7.26 -3.16 -21.52
C SER A 182 7.79 -4.48 -20.94
N THR A 183 7.03 -5.14 -20.07
CA THR A 183 7.39 -6.45 -19.52
C THR A 183 7.07 -7.59 -20.47
N ALA A 184 6.22 -7.39 -21.46
CA ALA A 184 5.81 -8.42 -22.43
C ALA A 184 6.94 -8.89 -23.37
N GLY A 185 8.04 -8.14 -23.52
CA GLY A 185 9.23 -8.59 -24.26
C GLY A 185 9.72 -7.63 -25.28
#